data_ba934cb99e70e9960df86fb01da1ce6e
#
_entry.id   ba934cb99e70e9960df86fb01da1ce6e
#
_cell.length_a   1.000
_cell.length_b   1.000
_cell.length_c   1.000
_cell.angle_alpha   90.00
_cell.angle_beta   90.00
_cell.angle_gamma   90.00
#
_symmetry.space_group_name_H-M   'P 1'
#
loop_
_entity.id
_entity.type
_entity.pdbx_description
1 polymer ?
#
loop_
_entity_poly.entity_id
_entity_poly.type
_entity_poly.pdbx_seq_one_letter_code
_entity_poly.pdbx_strand_id
1 'polypeptide(L)'
;MSEWGKMSLFRLSLLLLFAVTPFAAIAAPPALIPIPASTRALEGKFRITERTGVEGKGLAAPTAAYLAKALGLTAGKRNGSRIRLNLVGEKIVPGAEAYRLTVEPDEIRIEASDARGLFYGAQTLRQLVSKSRDGSQVIPAIRIEDSPRFRWRGLLVDVARHFFGKPELLKIIDEMAAYKLNVLKLHLTDYEGWRLEIPGYPKLTEVGALVDGKPRYFTTADMREIVQYAADRHIMVVPEIEMPGHAGAAARAYPEFFNDAGGAFNPANPKAYDFIRSVLSEVARIFPAPYLHFGGDEVGDDVWKGMADVDRLKAEQGLKTTDDVEAYFGRKVVGVIESLGKRALAWDEQVDAKAPKTVVIQWWRRDRPDVLEAAARDGYELVLSPADHLYFDYHQGEGEPGAPWEGNKGGPQSIAKVLAWEPVPDSFTPEQSARVLGIEACAWTEFIETERYLQFMIFPRLLALAEIAWRPKGPRDEAEFSTRLEPHIEALRAKGINARRGEWDAYEFITN
;
A
#
# COMPACT_ATOMS: atom_id res chain seq x y z
N MET A 1 73.53 70.19 25.54
CA MET A 1 74.16 69.19 24.73
C MET A 1 73.25 67.93 24.90
N SER A 2 72.58 67.34 23.96
CA SER A 2 72.51 67.38 22.51
C SER A 2 71.13 66.88 22.08
N GLU A 3 70.63 67.48 21.01
CA GLU A 3 69.43 67.09 20.26
C GLU A 3 69.52 65.72 19.69
N TRP A 4 68.39 65.23 19.25
CA TRP A 4 68.05 64.28 18.19
C TRP A 4 66.81 63.50 18.62
N GLY A 5 65.70 63.35 17.92
CA GLY A 5 65.35 63.63 16.54
C GLY A 5 63.95 62.99 16.39
N LYS A 6 62.96 63.75 15.90
CA LYS A 6 61.61 63.23 15.66
C LYS A 6 61.60 62.36 14.39
N MET A 7 61.18 61.15 14.49
CA MET A 7 60.79 60.34 13.32
C MET A 7 59.28 60.02 13.39
N SER A 8 58.59 60.58 12.44
CA SER A 8 57.13 60.39 12.21
C SER A 8 56.91 59.07 11.51
N LEU A 9 56.21 58.13 12.16
CA LEU A 9 55.72 56.86 11.56
C LEU A 9 54.35 57.12 10.94
N PHE A 10 54.30 57.22 9.62
CA PHE A 10 53.04 57.09 8.84
C PHE A 10 52.55 55.61 8.95
N ARG A 11 51.43 55.41 9.63
CA ARG A 11 50.71 54.13 9.60
C ARG A 11 49.80 54.11 8.37
N LEU A 12 50.15 53.32 7.38
CA LEU A 12 49.33 52.99 6.23
C LEU A 12 48.30 51.93 6.69
N SER A 13 47.07 52.34 6.95
CA SER A 13 45.96 51.40 7.24
C SER A 13 45.43 50.84 5.94
N LEU A 14 45.79 49.56 5.64
CA LEU A 14 45.25 48.79 4.54
C LEU A 14 43.87 48.28 4.94
N LEU A 15 42.77 48.93 4.47
CA LEU A 15 41.42 48.41 4.58
C LEU A 15 41.26 47.23 3.61
N LEU A 16 41.34 45.99 4.13
CA LEU A 16 40.85 44.81 3.41
C LEU A 16 39.33 44.85 3.40
N LEU A 17 38.72 45.20 2.27
CA LEU A 17 37.33 44.94 1.98
C LEU A 17 37.16 43.43 1.77
N PHE A 18 36.69 42.71 2.78
CA PHE A 18 36.13 41.37 2.58
C PHE A 18 34.81 41.50 1.82
N ALA A 19 34.82 41.17 0.54
CA ALA A 19 33.61 40.98 -0.22
C ALA A 19 32.89 39.76 0.38
N VAL A 20 31.89 40.00 1.21
CA VAL A 20 30.95 38.99 1.66
C VAL A 20 30.11 38.60 0.44
N THR A 21 30.51 37.56 -0.28
CA THR A 21 29.63 36.92 -1.26
C THR A 21 28.43 36.40 -0.49
N PRO A 22 27.20 36.79 -0.86
CA PRO A 22 26.03 36.24 -0.21
C PRO A 22 26.05 34.70 -0.46
N PHE A 23 26.18 33.94 0.62
CA PHE A 23 25.85 32.50 0.57
C PHE A 23 24.43 32.43 0.03
N ALA A 24 24.25 31.94 -1.19
CA ALA A 24 22.94 31.58 -1.69
C ALA A 24 22.35 30.60 -0.68
N ALA A 25 21.28 31.03 -0.02
CA ALA A 25 20.56 30.14 0.90
C ALA A 25 20.20 28.87 0.10
N ILE A 26 20.79 27.76 0.48
CA ILE A 26 20.43 26.45 -0.09
C ILE A 26 18.95 26.30 0.25
N ALA A 27 18.10 26.33 -0.78
CA ALA A 27 16.68 26.13 -0.59
C ALA A 27 16.48 24.77 0.11
N ALA A 28 15.62 24.74 1.13
CA ALA A 28 15.29 23.48 1.80
C ALA A 28 14.89 22.42 0.76
N PRO A 29 15.33 21.18 0.92
CA PRO A 29 14.95 20.11 -0.01
C PRO A 29 13.42 20.00 -0.07
N PRO A 30 12.84 19.70 -1.24
CA PRO A 30 11.39 19.59 -1.36
C PRO A 30 10.86 18.46 -0.47
N ALA A 31 9.70 18.69 0.15
CA ALA A 31 9.02 17.73 1.00
C ALA A 31 8.39 16.61 0.14
N LEU A 32 9.19 15.66 -0.33
CA LEU A 32 8.74 14.53 -1.14
C LEU A 32 8.58 13.27 -0.29
N ILE A 33 7.46 12.58 -0.43
CA ILE A 33 7.19 11.26 0.17
C ILE A 33 6.62 10.34 -0.93
N PRO A 34 7.26 9.19 -1.19
CA PRO A 34 8.58 8.76 -0.75
C PRO A 34 9.71 9.66 -1.28
N ILE A 35 10.81 9.76 -0.49
CA ILE A 35 11.99 10.48 -0.97
C ILE A 35 12.62 9.75 -2.16
N PRO A 36 12.94 10.44 -3.26
CA PRO A 36 13.56 9.81 -4.41
C PRO A 36 14.99 9.30 -4.14
N ALA A 37 15.41 8.29 -4.89
CA ALA A 37 16.74 7.70 -4.78
C ALA A 37 17.85 8.70 -5.10
N SER A 38 17.64 9.62 -6.04
CA SER A 38 18.58 10.67 -6.40
C SER A 38 17.88 11.96 -6.73
N THR A 39 18.39 13.06 -6.17
CA THR A 39 17.85 14.40 -6.37
C THR A 39 18.99 15.41 -6.54
N ARG A 40 18.93 16.20 -7.59
CA ARG A 40 19.89 17.28 -7.87
C ARG A 40 19.15 18.57 -8.19
N ALA A 41 19.35 19.59 -7.40
CA ALA A 41 18.82 20.94 -7.68
C ALA A 41 19.47 21.52 -8.96
N LEU A 42 18.67 22.23 -9.75
CA LEU A 42 19.09 22.99 -10.92
C LEU A 42 18.74 24.47 -10.69
N GLU A 43 19.26 25.35 -11.54
CA GLU A 43 18.97 26.78 -11.44
C GLU A 43 17.61 27.14 -12.05
N GLY A 44 16.85 27.99 -11.35
CA GLY A 44 15.58 28.51 -11.83
C GLY A 44 14.35 27.76 -11.33
N LYS A 45 13.23 28.01 -11.97
CA LYS A 45 11.94 27.38 -11.69
C LYS A 45 11.06 27.37 -12.93
N PHE A 46 10.27 26.32 -13.08
CA PHE A 46 9.22 26.24 -14.08
C PHE A 46 7.96 26.93 -13.56
N ARG A 47 7.32 27.75 -14.38
CA ARG A 47 6.05 28.40 -14.04
C ARG A 47 4.93 27.77 -14.85
N ILE A 48 3.91 27.25 -14.15
CA ILE A 48 2.69 26.76 -14.78
C ILE A 48 1.80 27.94 -15.15
N THR A 49 1.35 27.97 -16.39
CA THR A 49 0.41 28.95 -16.92
C THR A 49 -0.68 28.27 -17.72
N GLU A 50 -1.75 28.96 -18.05
CA GLU A 50 -2.82 28.45 -18.94
C GLU A 50 -2.30 28.03 -20.32
N ARG A 51 -1.12 28.52 -20.73
CA ARG A 51 -0.46 28.15 -21.99
C ARG A 51 0.48 26.96 -21.88
N THR A 52 0.65 26.41 -20.68
CA THR A 52 1.47 25.21 -20.46
C THR A 52 0.80 24.01 -21.11
N GLY A 53 1.51 23.33 -22.01
CA GLY A 53 1.07 22.09 -22.64
C GLY A 53 1.50 20.85 -21.85
N VAL A 54 0.64 19.85 -21.74
CA VAL A 54 0.97 18.54 -21.17
C VAL A 54 0.84 17.48 -22.26
N GLU A 55 1.96 16.91 -22.68
CA GLU A 55 2.05 16.06 -23.88
C GLU A 55 2.49 14.63 -23.52
N GLY A 56 1.76 13.65 -24.00
CA GLY A 56 2.12 12.23 -23.97
C GLY A 56 1.44 11.51 -25.12
N LYS A 57 2.10 10.52 -25.73
CA LYS A 57 1.56 9.74 -26.86
C LYS A 57 1.51 8.26 -26.52
N GLY A 58 0.61 7.52 -27.15
CA GLY A 58 0.45 6.08 -26.93
C GLY A 58 0.18 5.79 -25.45
N LEU A 59 0.96 4.89 -24.85
CA LEU A 59 0.83 4.51 -23.45
C LEU A 59 1.13 5.63 -22.44
N ALA A 60 1.74 6.74 -22.88
CA ALA A 60 1.94 7.93 -22.02
C ALA A 60 0.72 8.86 -21.99
N ALA A 61 -0.22 8.73 -22.94
CA ALA A 61 -1.37 9.63 -23.04
C ALA A 61 -2.30 9.61 -21.82
N PRO A 62 -2.65 8.46 -21.21
CA PRO A 62 -3.48 8.43 -20.00
C PRO A 62 -2.85 9.20 -18.83
N THR A 63 -1.55 8.99 -18.57
CA THR A 63 -0.82 9.71 -17.52
C THR A 63 -0.73 11.21 -17.82
N ALA A 64 -0.54 11.61 -19.09
CA ALA A 64 -0.54 13.02 -19.47
C ALA A 64 -1.90 13.68 -19.22
N ALA A 65 -2.99 13.00 -19.54
CA ALA A 65 -4.35 13.48 -19.27
C ALA A 65 -4.63 13.59 -17.76
N TYR A 66 -4.23 12.57 -16.99
CA TYR A 66 -4.33 12.59 -15.53
C TYR A 66 -3.55 13.76 -14.91
N LEU A 67 -2.29 13.94 -15.31
CA LEU A 67 -1.44 15.02 -14.82
C LEU A 67 -2.00 16.40 -15.20
N ALA A 68 -2.45 16.59 -16.44
CA ALA A 68 -3.06 17.83 -16.88
C ALA A 68 -4.26 18.19 -16.01
N LYS A 69 -5.19 17.26 -15.79
CA LYS A 69 -6.34 17.43 -14.91
C LYS A 69 -5.91 17.81 -13.49
N ALA A 70 -4.91 17.13 -12.93
CA ALA A 70 -4.41 17.37 -11.59
C ALA A 70 -3.77 18.76 -11.41
N LEU A 71 -3.20 19.32 -12.49
CA LEU A 71 -2.61 20.67 -12.53
C LEU A 71 -3.60 21.76 -12.93
N GLY A 72 -4.87 21.43 -13.18
CA GLY A 72 -5.87 22.36 -13.69
C GLY A 72 -5.64 22.79 -15.15
N LEU A 73 -4.96 21.93 -15.93
CA LEU A 73 -4.62 22.17 -17.32
C LEU A 73 -5.42 21.25 -18.26
N THR A 74 -5.36 21.53 -19.55
CA THR A 74 -5.86 20.63 -20.60
C THR A 74 -4.68 19.88 -21.24
N ALA A 75 -4.83 18.57 -21.42
CA ALA A 75 -3.83 17.76 -22.11
C ALA A 75 -3.70 18.19 -23.59
N GLY A 76 -2.47 18.14 -24.10
CA GLY A 76 -2.15 18.43 -25.48
C GLY A 76 -1.09 19.53 -25.65
N LYS A 77 -0.70 19.75 -26.91
CA LYS A 77 0.29 20.77 -27.28
C LYS A 77 -0.30 22.18 -27.19
N ARG A 78 0.44 23.10 -26.59
CA ARG A 78 0.12 24.52 -26.47
C ARG A 78 1.32 25.39 -26.83
N ASN A 79 1.08 26.70 -27.06
CA ASN A 79 2.10 27.67 -27.46
C ASN A 79 2.83 28.32 -26.26
N GLY A 80 3.20 27.50 -25.25
CA GLY A 80 3.90 27.94 -24.04
C GLY A 80 4.93 26.93 -23.60
N SER A 81 5.26 26.97 -22.31
CA SER A 81 6.10 25.96 -21.66
C SER A 81 5.47 24.55 -21.75
N ARG A 82 6.26 23.53 -21.64
CA ARG A 82 5.84 22.15 -21.94
C ARG A 82 6.18 21.17 -20.84
N ILE A 83 5.25 20.24 -20.60
CA ILE A 83 5.46 19.06 -19.76
C ILE A 83 5.33 17.85 -20.70
N ARG A 84 6.39 17.11 -20.90
CA ARG A 84 6.44 15.96 -21.80
C ARG A 84 6.63 14.66 -21.04
N LEU A 85 5.80 13.69 -21.39
CA LEU A 85 5.87 12.33 -20.87
C LEU A 85 6.31 11.41 -22.02
N ASN A 86 7.47 10.77 -21.87
CA ASN A 86 8.06 9.96 -22.91
C ASN A 86 8.38 8.55 -22.39
N LEU A 87 7.89 7.53 -23.08
CA LEU A 87 8.43 6.19 -22.92
C LEU A 87 9.76 6.10 -23.66
N VAL A 88 10.79 5.65 -22.93
CA VAL A 88 12.15 5.45 -23.41
C VAL A 88 12.59 4.01 -23.14
N GLY A 89 13.58 3.51 -23.87
CA GLY A 89 14.05 2.15 -23.62
C GLY A 89 14.75 2.01 -22.25
N GLU A 90 14.78 0.78 -21.72
CA GLU A 90 15.46 0.44 -20.44
C GLU A 90 16.94 0.80 -20.40
N LYS A 91 17.58 0.96 -21.57
CA LYS A 91 18.97 1.47 -21.64
C LYS A 91 19.10 2.93 -21.19
N ILE A 92 18.00 3.69 -21.22
CA ILE A 92 17.97 5.13 -20.85
C ILE A 92 17.49 5.30 -19.42
N VAL A 93 16.41 4.58 -19.04
CA VAL A 93 15.88 4.53 -17.66
C VAL A 93 15.75 3.05 -17.28
N PRO A 94 16.74 2.48 -16.59
CA PRO A 94 16.74 1.06 -16.25
C PRO A 94 15.80 0.74 -15.10
N GLY A 95 15.14 -0.40 -15.22
CA GLY A 95 14.25 -0.96 -14.20
C GLY A 95 12.77 -0.69 -14.43
N ALA A 96 11.96 -1.65 -14.01
CA ALA A 96 10.51 -1.51 -14.00
C ALA A 96 10.08 -0.41 -13.00
N GLU A 97 9.07 0.36 -13.37
CA GLU A 97 8.53 1.45 -12.55
C GLU A 97 9.51 2.62 -12.29
N ALA A 98 10.74 2.54 -12.83
CA ALA A 98 11.74 3.60 -12.73
C ALA A 98 11.37 4.81 -13.60
N TYR A 99 11.76 5.99 -13.15
CA TYR A 99 11.58 7.22 -13.91
C TYR A 99 12.73 8.19 -13.72
N ARG A 100 12.86 9.10 -14.70
CA ARG A 100 13.67 10.31 -14.65
C ARG A 100 12.75 11.51 -14.81
N LEU A 101 12.80 12.44 -13.88
CA LEU A 101 12.11 13.72 -13.95
C LEU A 101 13.15 14.84 -14.05
N THR A 102 13.07 15.65 -15.11
CA THR A 102 13.90 16.84 -15.29
C THR A 102 12.99 18.05 -15.41
N VAL A 103 13.14 19.01 -14.50
CA VAL A 103 12.44 20.29 -14.49
C VAL A 103 13.43 21.39 -14.85
N GLU A 104 13.21 22.04 -15.98
CA GLU A 104 13.94 23.22 -16.44
C GLU A 104 12.96 24.38 -16.61
N PRO A 105 13.39 25.65 -16.69
CA PRO A 105 12.47 26.79 -16.73
C PRO A 105 11.42 26.75 -17.85
N ASP A 106 11.75 26.17 -18.99
CA ASP A 106 10.91 26.16 -20.19
C ASP A 106 10.23 24.82 -20.44
N GLU A 107 10.80 23.73 -19.89
CA GLU A 107 10.35 22.36 -20.17
C GLU A 107 10.50 21.45 -18.95
N ILE A 108 9.49 20.59 -18.80
CA ILE A 108 9.55 19.44 -17.89
C ILE A 108 9.54 18.18 -18.74
N ARG A 109 10.45 17.26 -18.43
CA ARG A 109 10.48 15.91 -19.03
C ARG A 109 10.31 14.85 -17.96
N ILE A 110 9.35 13.95 -18.18
CA ILE A 110 9.20 12.71 -17.43
C ILE A 110 9.49 11.57 -18.40
N GLU A 111 10.51 10.81 -18.11
CA GLU A 111 10.98 9.68 -18.92
C GLU A 111 10.95 8.41 -18.10
N ALA A 112 10.45 7.32 -18.65
CA ALA A 112 10.38 6.02 -18.00
C ALA A 112 10.43 4.88 -19.02
N SER A 113 10.81 3.69 -18.56
CA SER A 113 10.79 2.48 -19.40
C SER A 113 9.40 1.89 -19.57
N ASP A 114 8.48 2.15 -18.63
CA ASP A 114 7.08 1.70 -18.68
C ASP A 114 6.10 2.80 -18.24
N ALA A 115 4.80 2.55 -18.45
CA ALA A 115 3.74 3.52 -18.15
C ALA A 115 3.61 3.79 -16.63
N ARG A 116 3.96 2.82 -15.76
CA ARG A 116 3.92 2.96 -14.30
C ARG A 116 4.97 3.97 -13.84
N GLY A 117 6.20 3.88 -14.38
CA GLY A 117 7.26 4.84 -14.10
C GLY A 117 6.87 6.26 -14.50
N LEU A 118 6.20 6.46 -15.66
CA LEU A 118 5.66 7.77 -16.04
C LEU A 118 4.64 8.29 -15.02
N PHE A 119 3.78 7.42 -14.55
CA PHE A 119 2.77 7.78 -13.54
C PHE A 119 3.42 8.20 -12.21
N TYR A 120 4.41 7.44 -11.73
CA TYR A 120 5.12 7.78 -10.50
C TYR A 120 5.96 9.05 -10.62
N GLY A 121 6.57 9.30 -11.78
CA GLY A 121 7.20 10.57 -12.08
C GLY A 121 6.21 11.74 -12.07
N ALA A 122 4.99 11.53 -12.57
CA ALA A 122 3.92 12.52 -12.51
C ALA A 122 3.45 12.77 -11.06
N GLN A 123 3.39 11.74 -10.19
CA GLN A 123 3.08 11.93 -8.77
C GLN A 123 4.16 12.76 -8.05
N THR A 124 5.43 12.49 -8.34
CA THR A 124 6.54 13.30 -7.80
C THR A 124 6.45 14.75 -8.29
N LEU A 125 6.16 14.96 -9.57
CA LEU A 125 5.97 16.32 -10.10
C LEU A 125 4.82 17.06 -9.39
N ARG A 126 3.71 16.39 -9.10
CA ARG A 126 2.58 16.98 -8.36
C ARG A 126 2.98 17.44 -6.96
N GLN A 127 3.80 16.67 -6.24
CA GLN A 127 4.29 17.05 -4.91
C GLN A 127 5.26 18.23 -4.94
N LEU A 128 5.95 18.47 -6.07
CA LEU A 128 6.85 19.61 -6.24
C LEU A 128 6.13 20.94 -6.51
N VAL A 129 4.84 20.90 -6.85
CA VAL A 129 4.07 22.11 -7.15
C VAL A 129 3.88 22.94 -5.89
N SER A 130 4.27 24.19 -5.95
CA SER A 130 4.08 25.16 -4.87
C SER A 130 3.46 26.45 -5.41
N LYS A 131 2.93 27.30 -4.52
CA LYS A 131 2.43 28.62 -4.88
C LYS A 131 3.51 29.67 -4.62
N SER A 132 3.80 30.48 -5.62
CA SER A 132 4.64 31.68 -5.48
C SER A 132 3.88 32.78 -4.74
N ARG A 133 4.58 33.86 -4.32
CA ARG A 133 3.97 35.00 -3.60
C ARG A 133 2.85 35.68 -4.39
N ASP A 134 2.91 35.63 -5.72
CA ASP A 134 1.89 36.17 -6.62
C ASP A 134 0.73 35.18 -6.90
N GLY A 135 0.69 34.06 -6.20
CA GLY A 135 -0.34 33.02 -6.34
C GLY A 135 -0.13 32.06 -7.52
N SER A 136 0.87 32.28 -8.38
CA SER A 136 1.14 31.40 -9.51
C SER A 136 1.74 30.07 -9.04
N GLN A 137 1.40 28.98 -9.76
CA GLN A 137 1.98 27.66 -9.52
C GLN A 137 3.40 27.61 -10.10
N VAL A 138 4.34 27.18 -9.27
CA VAL A 138 5.76 27.07 -9.65
C VAL A 138 6.34 25.74 -9.18
N ILE A 139 7.34 25.25 -9.91
CA ILE A 139 8.08 24.03 -9.62
C ILE A 139 9.56 24.38 -9.65
N PRO A 140 10.34 24.05 -8.60
CA PRO A 140 11.80 24.30 -8.61
C PRO A 140 12.46 23.50 -9.74
N ALA A 141 13.46 24.09 -10.36
CA ALA A 141 14.25 23.37 -11.36
C ALA A 141 15.09 22.28 -10.65
N ILE A 142 14.92 21.02 -11.10
CA ILE A 142 15.43 19.84 -10.40
C ILE A 142 15.57 18.67 -11.36
N ARG A 143 16.53 17.80 -11.10
CA ARG A 143 16.62 16.48 -11.73
C ARG A 143 16.47 15.40 -10.68
N ILE A 144 15.61 14.43 -10.95
CA ILE A 144 15.32 13.28 -10.10
C ILE A 144 15.48 12.01 -10.93
N GLU A 145 16.17 11.02 -10.37
CA GLU A 145 16.22 9.65 -10.87
C GLU A 145 15.76 8.73 -9.75
N ASP A 146 14.78 7.87 -10.02
CA ASP A 146 14.06 7.18 -8.97
C ASP A 146 13.48 5.84 -9.44
N SER A 147 13.39 4.89 -8.51
CA SER A 147 12.79 3.58 -8.73
C SER A 147 12.40 2.94 -7.40
N PRO A 148 11.36 2.07 -7.36
CA PRO A 148 10.95 1.41 -6.13
C PRO A 148 11.93 0.32 -5.70
N ARG A 149 12.06 0.14 -4.37
CA ARG A 149 12.75 -0.99 -3.77
C ARG A 149 11.98 -2.30 -3.95
N PHE A 150 10.67 -2.26 -3.64
CA PHE A 150 9.80 -3.41 -3.69
C PHE A 150 8.77 -3.29 -4.81
N ARG A 151 8.46 -4.43 -5.45
CA ARG A 151 7.42 -4.53 -6.48
C ARG A 151 6.00 -4.66 -5.89
N TRP A 152 5.86 -4.97 -4.58
CA TRP A 152 4.61 -5.01 -3.83
C TRP A 152 4.65 -3.96 -2.72
N ARG A 153 3.75 -2.98 -2.79
CA ARG A 153 3.63 -1.87 -1.84
C ARG A 153 2.15 -1.73 -1.53
N GLY A 154 1.70 -2.49 -0.52
CA GLY A 154 0.29 -2.82 -0.34
C GLY A 154 -0.37 -2.13 0.85
N LEU A 155 -1.70 -2.04 0.73
CA LEU A 155 -2.63 -1.80 1.82
C LEU A 155 -3.77 -2.81 1.71
N LEU A 156 -4.03 -3.57 2.77
CA LEU A 156 -5.27 -4.31 2.96
C LEU A 156 -6.28 -3.40 3.65
N VAL A 157 -7.52 -3.41 3.13
CA VAL A 157 -8.68 -2.83 3.80
C VAL A 157 -9.71 -3.92 4.07
N ASP A 158 -10.02 -4.13 5.34
CA ASP A 158 -11.10 -5.02 5.76
C ASP A 158 -12.44 -4.29 5.57
N VAL A 159 -13.26 -4.83 4.69
CA VAL A 159 -14.62 -4.37 4.44
C VAL A 159 -15.66 -5.37 4.93
N ALA A 160 -15.20 -6.50 5.49
CA ALA A 160 -16.06 -7.58 5.97
C ALA A 160 -16.59 -7.30 7.37
N ARG A 161 -15.74 -6.90 8.32
CA ARG A 161 -16.15 -6.59 9.70
C ARG A 161 -17.01 -5.32 9.72
N HIS A 162 -16.50 -4.22 9.19
CA HIS A 162 -17.28 -3.01 8.93
C HIS A 162 -17.25 -2.66 7.44
N PHE A 163 -18.41 -2.31 6.88
CA PHE A 163 -18.55 -2.06 5.44
C PHE A 163 -18.25 -0.59 5.11
N PHE A 164 -17.20 -0.37 4.34
CA PHE A 164 -16.88 0.92 3.74
C PHE A 164 -17.26 0.92 2.26
N GLY A 165 -18.09 1.85 1.86
CA GLY A 165 -18.64 1.89 0.52
C GLY A 165 -17.61 2.30 -0.56
N LYS A 166 -18.02 2.15 -1.82
CA LYS A 166 -17.21 2.54 -2.99
C LYS A 166 -16.60 3.94 -2.87
N PRO A 167 -17.33 5.00 -2.45
CA PRO A 167 -16.74 6.34 -2.37
C PRO A 167 -15.50 6.41 -1.47
N GLU A 168 -15.48 5.69 -0.35
CA GLU A 168 -14.32 5.67 0.54
C GLU A 168 -13.14 4.92 -0.06
N LEU A 169 -13.39 3.76 -0.70
CA LEU A 169 -12.32 3.04 -1.39
C LEU A 169 -11.69 3.88 -2.51
N LEU A 170 -12.48 4.68 -3.26
CA LEU A 170 -11.94 5.56 -4.29
C LEU A 170 -11.03 6.66 -3.70
N LYS A 171 -11.38 7.23 -2.53
CA LYS A 171 -10.51 8.19 -1.82
C LYS A 171 -9.19 7.53 -1.40
N ILE A 172 -9.26 6.33 -0.80
CA ILE A 172 -8.06 5.58 -0.40
C ILE A 172 -7.18 5.29 -1.61
N ILE A 173 -7.74 4.84 -2.73
CA ILE A 173 -7.03 4.59 -3.99
C ILE A 173 -6.32 5.86 -4.50
N ASP A 174 -6.95 7.04 -4.42
CA ASP A 174 -6.34 8.30 -4.83
C ASP A 174 -5.09 8.63 -4.00
N GLU A 175 -5.14 8.42 -2.69
CA GLU A 175 -3.99 8.68 -1.83
C GLU A 175 -2.92 7.60 -1.95
N MET A 176 -3.29 6.32 -2.07
CA MET A 176 -2.34 5.26 -2.41
C MET A 176 -1.54 5.61 -3.67
N ALA A 177 -2.23 6.05 -4.72
CA ALA A 177 -1.61 6.49 -5.97
C ALA A 177 -0.66 7.69 -5.77
N ALA A 178 -1.08 8.69 -4.97
CA ALA A 178 -0.28 9.88 -4.69
C ALA A 178 1.06 9.56 -4.01
N TYR A 179 1.09 8.50 -3.20
CA TYR A 179 2.27 8.02 -2.47
C TYR A 179 2.90 6.75 -3.07
N LYS A 180 2.59 6.45 -4.34
CA LYS A 180 3.22 5.38 -5.15
C LYS A 180 3.02 3.95 -4.61
N LEU A 181 1.96 3.71 -3.83
CA LEU A 181 1.49 2.38 -3.48
C LEU A 181 0.80 1.75 -4.70
N ASN A 182 0.90 0.42 -4.86
CA ASN A 182 0.46 -0.24 -6.09
C ASN A 182 -0.38 -1.50 -5.89
N VAL A 183 -0.70 -1.86 -4.64
CA VAL A 183 -1.57 -3.00 -4.34
C VAL A 183 -2.61 -2.60 -3.29
N LEU A 184 -3.89 -2.75 -3.62
CA LEU A 184 -5.00 -2.70 -2.68
C LEU A 184 -5.53 -4.11 -2.51
N LYS A 185 -5.39 -4.69 -1.33
CA LYS A 185 -6.05 -5.95 -1.00
C LYS A 185 -7.37 -5.66 -0.30
N LEU A 186 -8.42 -6.33 -0.72
CA LEU A 186 -9.75 -6.22 -0.10
C LEU A 186 -10.09 -7.52 0.61
N HIS A 187 -10.20 -7.46 1.93
CA HIS A 187 -10.71 -8.54 2.75
C HIS A 187 -12.22 -8.52 2.68
N LEU A 188 -12.78 -9.38 1.80
CA LEU A 188 -14.16 -9.29 1.34
C LEU A 188 -15.13 -10.15 2.13
N THR A 189 -14.61 -11.10 2.91
CA THR A 189 -15.44 -12.11 3.60
C THR A 189 -14.86 -12.48 4.95
N ASP A 190 -15.73 -12.57 5.97
CA ASP A 190 -15.39 -13.02 7.31
C ASP A 190 -16.64 -13.54 8.07
N TYR A 191 -16.57 -13.66 9.41
CA TYR A 191 -17.71 -14.00 10.25
C TYR A 191 -18.83 -12.96 10.15
N GLU A 192 -18.52 -11.66 10.14
CA GLU A 192 -19.50 -10.57 10.18
C GLU A 192 -20.15 -10.35 8.82
N GLY A 193 -19.41 -10.50 7.72
CA GLY A 193 -19.94 -10.14 6.44
C GLY A 193 -19.34 -10.80 5.21
N TRP A 194 -20.19 -10.99 4.23
CA TRP A 194 -19.86 -11.31 2.86
C TRP A 194 -20.10 -10.07 1.99
N ARG A 195 -19.08 -9.48 1.38
CA ARG A 195 -19.19 -8.14 0.78
C ARG A 195 -19.16 -8.10 -0.75
N LEU A 196 -19.32 -9.22 -1.42
CA LEU A 196 -19.28 -9.27 -2.89
C LEU A 196 -20.47 -10.06 -3.45
N GLU A 197 -21.18 -9.47 -4.41
CA GLU A 197 -22.20 -10.17 -5.17
C GLU A 197 -21.60 -11.32 -6.00
N ILE A 198 -22.16 -12.52 -5.83
CA ILE A 198 -21.77 -13.71 -6.60
C ILE A 198 -23.01 -14.22 -7.35
N PRO A 199 -23.06 -14.07 -8.69
CA PRO A 199 -24.15 -14.63 -9.48
C PRO A 199 -24.33 -16.13 -9.22
N GLY A 200 -25.58 -16.56 -9.00
CA GLY A 200 -25.93 -17.94 -8.66
C GLY A 200 -25.94 -18.26 -7.15
N TYR A 201 -25.41 -17.36 -6.31
CA TYR A 201 -25.43 -17.53 -4.85
C TYR A 201 -26.02 -16.30 -4.12
N PRO A 202 -27.31 -15.96 -4.35
CA PRO A 202 -27.89 -14.70 -3.85
C PRO A 202 -27.92 -14.62 -2.32
N LYS A 203 -28.05 -15.73 -1.59
CA LYS A 203 -28.04 -15.71 -0.13
C LYS A 203 -26.73 -15.18 0.48
N LEU A 204 -25.60 -15.21 -0.26
CA LEU A 204 -24.37 -14.61 0.22
C LEU A 204 -24.54 -13.11 0.51
N THR A 205 -25.36 -12.41 -0.28
CA THR A 205 -25.66 -10.99 -0.06
C THR A 205 -26.99 -10.75 0.68
N GLU A 206 -27.98 -11.63 0.50
CA GLU A 206 -29.29 -11.49 1.18
C GLU A 206 -29.23 -11.87 2.67
N VAL A 207 -28.33 -12.79 3.06
CA VAL A 207 -28.17 -13.29 4.42
C VAL A 207 -26.76 -12.95 4.95
N GLY A 208 -25.71 -13.24 4.17
CA GLY A 208 -24.33 -13.10 4.60
C GLY A 208 -23.85 -11.64 4.69
N ALA A 209 -24.51 -10.69 4.03
CA ALA A 209 -24.09 -9.28 3.98
C ALA A 209 -24.90 -8.34 4.88
N LEU A 210 -25.75 -8.85 5.76
CA LEU A 210 -26.63 -8.01 6.57
C LEU A 210 -25.83 -7.23 7.65
N VAL A 211 -26.08 -5.93 7.68
CA VAL A 211 -25.68 -5.03 8.77
C VAL A 211 -26.94 -4.29 9.21
N ASP A 212 -27.34 -4.40 10.46
CA ASP A 212 -28.60 -3.83 10.99
C ASP A 212 -29.83 -4.16 10.13
N GLY A 213 -29.90 -5.41 9.66
CA GLY A 213 -31.01 -5.90 8.82
C GLY A 213 -31.01 -5.38 7.39
N LYS A 214 -29.96 -4.67 6.95
CA LYS A 214 -29.81 -4.17 5.57
C LYS A 214 -28.62 -4.79 4.89
N PRO A 215 -28.73 -5.23 3.63
CA PRO A 215 -27.58 -5.76 2.90
C PRO A 215 -26.55 -4.67 2.59
N ARG A 216 -25.30 -4.93 2.94
CA ARG A 216 -24.14 -4.06 2.70
C ARG A 216 -23.08 -4.85 1.94
N TYR A 217 -22.96 -4.61 0.66
CA TYR A 217 -22.04 -5.32 -0.23
C TYR A 217 -21.75 -4.49 -1.48
N PHE A 218 -20.76 -4.90 -2.23
CA PHE A 218 -20.48 -4.40 -3.57
C PHE A 218 -21.18 -5.26 -4.61
N THR A 219 -21.93 -4.63 -5.50
CA THR A 219 -22.39 -5.31 -6.72
C THR A 219 -21.20 -5.63 -7.61
N THR A 220 -21.37 -6.58 -8.52
CA THR A 220 -20.36 -6.88 -9.55
C THR A 220 -19.98 -5.61 -10.35
N ALA A 221 -20.95 -4.72 -10.60
CA ALA A 221 -20.70 -3.45 -11.30
C ALA A 221 -19.85 -2.48 -10.45
N ASP A 222 -20.18 -2.31 -9.16
CA ASP A 222 -19.38 -1.47 -8.26
C ASP A 222 -17.94 -1.95 -8.17
N MET A 223 -17.74 -3.26 -8.03
CA MET A 223 -16.40 -3.80 -7.89
C MET A 223 -15.59 -3.64 -9.18
N ARG A 224 -16.19 -3.84 -10.35
CA ARG A 224 -15.52 -3.57 -11.63
C ARG A 224 -15.14 -2.11 -11.79
N GLU A 225 -15.97 -1.18 -11.33
CA GLU A 225 -15.65 0.25 -11.32
C GLU A 225 -14.45 0.55 -10.40
N ILE A 226 -14.43 -0.01 -9.18
CA ILE A 226 -13.30 0.13 -8.25
C ILE A 226 -12.01 -0.42 -8.86
N VAL A 227 -12.06 -1.61 -9.44
CA VAL A 227 -10.91 -2.27 -10.08
C VAL A 227 -10.38 -1.43 -11.26
N GLN A 228 -11.27 -0.90 -12.11
CA GLN A 228 -10.86 -0.06 -13.23
C GLN A 228 -10.27 1.28 -12.74
N TYR A 229 -10.89 1.89 -11.73
CA TYR A 229 -10.40 3.15 -11.14
C TYR A 229 -9.00 3.00 -10.54
N ALA A 230 -8.74 1.86 -9.89
CA ALA A 230 -7.43 1.51 -9.36
C ALA A 230 -6.42 1.24 -10.51
N ALA A 231 -6.83 0.49 -11.53
CA ALA A 231 -6.00 0.19 -12.70
C ALA A 231 -5.55 1.44 -13.46
N ASP A 232 -6.43 2.45 -13.59
CA ASP A 232 -6.10 3.75 -14.19
C ASP A 232 -5.02 4.52 -13.39
N ARG A 233 -4.74 4.09 -12.15
CA ARG A 233 -3.71 4.60 -11.24
C ARG A 233 -2.57 3.61 -11.02
N HIS A 234 -2.50 2.56 -11.82
CA HIS A 234 -1.53 1.48 -11.70
C HIS A 234 -1.55 0.76 -10.34
N ILE A 235 -2.71 0.70 -9.70
CA ILE A 235 -2.96 -0.07 -8.48
C ILE A 235 -3.68 -1.37 -8.86
N MET A 236 -3.10 -2.49 -8.44
CA MET A 236 -3.69 -3.81 -8.57
C MET A 236 -4.63 -4.05 -7.38
N VAL A 237 -5.88 -4.47 -7.65
CA VAL A 237 -6.81 -4.88 -6.59
C VAL A 237 -6.76 -6.39 -6.46
N VAL A 238 -6.37 -6.88 -5.27
CA VAL A 238 -6.29 -8.31 -4.94
C VAL A 238 -7.46 -8.68 -4.03
N PRO A 239 -8.34 -9.62 -4.44
CA PRO A 239 -9.41 -10.08 -3.58
C PRO A 239 -8.92 -11.10 -2.57
N GLU A 240 -9.44 -11.04 -1.35
CA GLU A 240 -9.29 -12.05 -0.31
C GLU A 240 -10.66 -12.64 0.01
N ILE A 241 -10.77 -13.98 -0.16
CA ILE A 241 -11.96 -14.76 0.12
C ILE A 241 -11.55 -15.85 1.10
N GLU A 242 -11.97 -15.68 2.34
CA GLU A 242 -11.53 -16.51 3.46
C GLU A 242 -12.01 -17.95 3.41
N MET A 243 -11.08 -18.86 3.62
CA MET A 243 -11.31 -20.30 3.77
C MET A 243 -10.04 -21.02 4.28
N PRO A 244 -10.18 -22.11 5.07
CA PRO A 244 -11.44 -22.72 5.50
C PRO A 244 -12.13 -21.98 6.66
N GLY A 245 -11.38 -21.25 7.48
CA GLY A 245 -11.86 -20.42 8.59
C GLY A 245 -12.46 -19.08 8.13
N HIS A 246 -12.76 -18.19 9.07
CA HIS A 246 -13.28 -16.85 8.81
C HIS A 246 -14.47 -16.81 7.83
N ALA A 247 -15.31 -17.84 7.83
CA ALA A 247 -16.32 -18.07 6.81
C ALA A 247 -17.77 -18.01 7.36
N GLY A 248 -17.97 -17.43 8.55
CA GLY A 248 -19.26 -17.43 9.23
C GLY A 248 -20.40 -16.77 8.45
N ALA A 249 -20.12 -15.73 7.68
CA ALA A 249 -21.14 -15.10 6.83
C ALA A 249 -21.62 -16.03 5.72
N ALA A 250 -20.71 -16.75 5.07
CA ALA A 250 -21.03 -17.74 4.06
C ALA A 250 -21.76 -18.96 4.67
N ALA A 251 -21.35 -19.40 5.87
CA ALA A 251 -21.98 -20.50 6.60
C ALA A 251 -23.43 -20.18 6.98
N ARG A 252 -23.73 -18.93 7.38
CA ARG A 252 -25.12 -18.52 7.60
C ARG A 252 -25.99 -18.57 6.32
N ALA A 253 -25.35 -18.28 5.18
CA ALA A 253 -26.06 -18.26 3.89
C ALA A 253 -26.27 -19.66 3.30
N TYR A 254 -25.32 -20.56 3.44
CA TYR A 254 -25.29 -21.91 2.85
C TYR A 254 -24.69 -22.94 3.82
N PRO A 255 -25.33 -23.21 4.96
CA PRO A 255 -24.79 -24.04 6.04
C PRO A 255 -24.38 -25.46 5.60
N GLU A 256 -24.96 -25.96 4.53
CA GLU A 256 -24.68 -27.28 4.00
C GLU A 256 -23.23 -27.52 3.54
N PHE A 257 -22.43 -26.48 3.40
CA PHE A 257 -21.01 -26.56 2.98
C PHE A 257 -20.01 -26.47 4.13
N PHE A 258 -20.51 -26.25 5.35
CA PHE A 258 -19.67 -25.88 6.50
C PHE A 258 -19.74 -26.93 7.62
N ASN A 259 -18.90 -26.77 8.64
CA ASN A 259 -18.98 -27.56 9.86
C ASN A 259 -20.24 -27.20 10.68
N ASP A 260 -20.58 -28.05 11.65
CA ASP A 260 -21.78 -27.89 12.46
C ASP A 260 -21.81 -26.57 13.27
N ALA A 261 -20.63 -26.04 13.61
CA ALA A 261 -20.48 -24.76 14.30
C ALA A 261 -20.59 -23.56 13.35
N GLY A 262 -20.59 -23.77 12.02
CA GLY A 262 -20.76 -22.72 11.01
C GLY A 262 -19.58 -21.75 10.87
N GLY A 263 -18.38 -22.12 11.36
CA GLY A 263 -17.19 -21.26 11.32
C GLY A 263 -16.18 -21.62 10.23
N ALA A 264 -16.20 -22.85 9.74
CA ALA A 264 -15.24 -23.32 8.74
C ALA A 264 -15.89 -24.24 7.71
N PHE A 265 -15.35 -24.26 6.50
CA PHE A 265 -15.75 -25.20 5.46
C PHE A 265 -15.55 -26.64 5.90
N ASN A 266 -16.46 -27.54 5.46
CA ASN A 266 -16.31 -28.98 5.69
C ASN A 266 -15.38 -29.61 4.63
N PRO A 267 -14.16 -30.03 4.99
CA PRO A 267 -13.16 -30.54 4.06
C PRO A 267 -13.53 -31.90 3.47
N ALA A 268 -14.47 -32.62 4.08
CA ALA A 268 -14.95 -33.93 3.60
C ALA A 268 -16.12 -33.80 2.62
N ASN A 269 -16.73 -32.61 2.49
CA ASN A 269 -17.88 -32.40 1.62
C ASN A 269 -17.45 -32.02 0.19
N PRO A 270 -17.64 -32.88 -0.84
CA PRO A 270 -17.26 -32.54 -2.21
C PRO A 270 -18.03 -31.32 -2.77
N LYS A 271 -19.28 -31.11 -2.35
CA LYS A 271 -20.09 -29.96 -2.79
C LYS A 271 -19.54 -28.63 -2.27
N ALA A 272 -18.81 -28.63 -1.14
CA ALA A 272 -18.11 -27.43 -0.68
C ALA A 272 -17.05 -26.97 -1.70
N TYR A 273 -16.32 -27.90 -2.31
CA TYR A 273 -15.34 -27.56 -3.37
C TYR A 273 -16.01 -27.09 -4.67
N ASP A 274 -17.20 -27.61 -5.01
CA ASP A 274 -17.97 -27.10 -6.16
C ASP A 274 -18.45 -25.67 -5.90
N PHE A 275 -18.90 -25.37 -4.68
CA PHE A 275 -19.24 -24.01 -4.24
C PHE A 275 -18.02 -23.09 -4.33
N ILE A 276 -16.89 -23.48 -3.72
CA ILE A 276 -15.62 -22.74 -3.76
C ILE A 276 -15.20 -22.45 -5.20
N ARG A 277 -15.22 -23.45 -6.08
CA ARG A 277 -14.87 -23.29 -7.50
C ARG A 277 -15.78 -22.27 -8.18
N SER A 278 -17.08 -22.33 -7.93
CA SER A 278 -18.05 -21.41 -8.52
C SER A 278 -17.80 -19.97 -8.06
N VAL A 279 -17.62 -19.77 -6.75
CA VAL A 279 -17.32 -18.45 -6.15
C VAL A 279 -16.01 -17.90 -6.72
N LEU A 280 -14.92 -18.66 -6.65
CA LEU A 280 -13.61 -18.22 -7.11
C LEU A 280 -13.58 -17.96 -8.63
N SER A 281 -14.40 -18.66 -9.41
CA SER A 281 -14.55 -18.40 -10.85
C SER A 281 -15.14 -17.01 -11.12
N GLU A 282 -16.17 -16.60 -10.36
CA GLU A 282 -16.75 -15.26 -10.50
C GLU A 282 -15.78 -14.18 -9.99
N VAL A 283 -15.12 -14.42 -8.87
CA VAL A 283 -14.07 -13.52 -8.36
C VAL A 283 -12.97 -13.31 -9.42
N ALA A 284 -12.49 -14.40 -10.03
CA ALA A 284 -11.45 -14.32 -11.07
C ALA A 284 -11.87 -13.53 -12.32
N ARG A 285 -13.18 -13.47 -12.62
CA ARG A 285 -13.72 -12.65 -13.73
C ARG A 285 -13.82 -11.17 -13.40
N ILE A 286 -13.99 -10.84 -12.11
CA ILE A 286 -14.09 -9.45 -11.65
C ILE A 286 -12.70 -8.84 -11.48
N PHE A 287 -11.76 -9.60 -10.93
CA PHE A 287 -10.42 -9.15 -10.58
C PHE A 287 -9.37 -9.64 -11.59
N PRO A 288 -8.80 -8.76 -12.43
CA PRO A 288 -7.76 -9.13 -13.40
C PRO A 288 -6.41 -9.42 -12.74
N ALA A 289 -6.23 -9.12 -11.46
CA ALA A 289 -5.02 -9.42 -10.72
C ALA A 289 -4.58 -10.88 -10.93
N PRO A 290 -3.28 -11.17 -11.08
CA PRO A 290 -2.80 -12.54 -11.22
C PRO A 290 -2.86 -13.34 -9.90
N TYR A 291 -3.21 -12.69 -8.81
CA TYR A 291 -3.28 -13.26 -7.47
C TYR A 291 -4.72 -13.35 -6.97
N LEU A 292 -4.99 -14.38 -6.15
CA LEU A 292 -6.19 -14.53 -5.37
C LEU A 292 -5.80 -15.04 -3.98
N HIS A 293 -6.12 -14.26 -2.96
CA HIS A 293 -5.85 -14.60 -1.57
C HIS A 293 -7.00 -15.46 -1.04
N PHE A 294 -6.69 -16.59 -0.38
CA PHE A 294 -7.71 -17.48 0.15
C PHE A 294 -7.74 -17.57 1.68
N GLY A 295 -6.99 -16.70 2.38
CA GLY A 295 -6.85 -16.73 3.83
C GLY A 295 -5.96 -17.86 4.30
N GLY A 296 -6.54 -18.83 4.98
CA GLY A 296 -5.84 -20.02 5.49
C GLY A 296 -5.17 -19.80 6.83
N ASP A 297 -5.67 -18.85 7.60
CA ASP A 297 -5.22 -18.45 8.91
C ASP A 297 -6.22 -18.89 10.01
N GLU A 298 -5.72 -18.96 11.23
CA GLU A 298 -6.46 -19.11 12.49
C GLU A 298 -7.45 -20.26 12.55
N VAL A 299 -7.15 -21.38 11.88
CA VAL A 299 -7.98 -22.59 11.92
C VAL A 299 -7.76 -23.30 13.26
N GLY A 300 -8.76 -23.28 14.12
CA GLY A 300 -8.66 -23.86 15.46
C GLY A 300 -8.54 -25.38 15.45
N ASP A 301 -7.78 -25.95 16.40
CA ASP A 301 -7.52 -27.40 16.52
C ASP A 301 -8.77 -28.28 16.59
N ASP A 302 -9.84 -27.77 17.16
CA ASP A 302 -11.11 -28.48 17.40
C ASP A 302 -12.19 -28.18 16.33
N VAL A 303 -11.87 -27.41 15.27
CA VAL A 303 -12.86 -26.89 14.31
C VAL A 303 -13.67 -27.99 13.59
N TRP A 304 -13.08 -29.16 13.39
CA TRP A 304 -13.71 -30.32 12.76
C TRP A 304 -13.87 -31.52 13.69
N LYS A 305 -13.72 -31.31 15.00
CA LYS A 305 -13.78 -32.38 16.01
C LYS A 305 -15.17 -33.01 16.09
N GLY A 306 -15.21 -34.34 16.06
CA GLY A 306 -16.47 -35.10 16.17
C GLY A 306 -17.28 -35.19 14.89
N MET A 307 -16.79 -34.66 13.78
CA MET A 307 -17.41 -34.79 12.46
C MET A 307 -17.07 -36.17 11.84
N ALA A 308 -18.03 -37.09 11.77
CA ALA A 308 -17.82 -38.46 11.31
C ALA A 308 -17.34 -38.57 9.85
N ASP A 309 -17.69 -37.63 9.00
CA ASP A 309 -17.24 -37.55 7.62
C ASP A 309 -15.79 -37.06 7.52
N VAL A 310 -15.36 -36.11 8.38
CA VAL A 310 -13.97 -35.68 8.48
C VAL A 310 -13.09 -36.79 9.08
N ASP A 311 -13.58 -37.53 10.09
CA ASP A 311 -12.86 -38.67 10.65
C ASP A 311 -12.64 -39.78 9.59
N ARG A 312 -13.63 -40.01 8.72
CA ARG A 312 -13.51 -40.91 7.58
C ARG A 312 -12.48 -40.37 6.57
N LEU A 313 -12.55 -39.10 6.20
CA LEU A 313 -11.56 -38.45 5.34
C LEU A 313 -10.14 -38.63 5.90
N LYS A 314 -9.95 -38.39 7.21
CA LYS A 314 -8.66 -38.59 7.89
C LYS A 314 -8.15 -40.03 7.70
N ALA A 315 -9.02 -41.01 7.91
CA ALA A 315 -8.66 -42.42 7.74
C ALA A 315 -8.32 -42.76 6.28
N GLU A 316 -9.11 -42.32 5.32
CA GLU A 316 -8.93 -42.57 3.89
C GLU A 316 -7.68 -41.92 3.31
N GLN A 317 -7.33 -40.70 3.76
CA GLN A 317 -6.20 -39.91 3.25
C GLN A 317 -4.94 -40.01 4.13
N GLY A 318 -5.00 -40.74 5.25
CA GLY A 318 -3.88 -40.90 6.18
C GLY A 318 -3.54 -39.63 6.96
N LEU A 319 -4.52 -38.72 7.14
CA LEU A 319 -4.37 -37.46 7.88
C LEU A 319 -4.48 -37.73 9.38
N LYS A 320 -3.63 -37.13 10.19
CA LYS A 320 -3.55 -37.39 11.64
C LYS A 320 -4.02 -36.23 12.50
N THR A 321 -3.69 -35.02 12.10
CA THR A 321 -3.92 -33.79 12.84
C THR A 321 -4.94 -32.91 12.13
N THR A 322 -5.37 -31.83 12.78
CA THR A 322 -6.16 -30.75 12.17
C THR A 322 -5.34 -30.06 11.09
N ASP A 323 -4.05 -29.81 11.34
CA ASP A 323 -3.14 -29.22 10.35
C ASP A 323 -3.01 -30.09 9.08
N ASP A 324 -3.01 -31.42 9.21
CA ASP A 324 -3.02 -32.30 8.02
C ASP A 324 -4.30 -32.13 7.19
N VAL A 325 -5.46 -31.95 7.87
CA VAL A 325 -6.75 -31.69 7.21
C VAL A 325 -6.77 -30.31 6.56
N GLU A 326 -6.26 -29.29 7.24
CA GLU A 326 -6.09 -27.95 6.68
C GLU A 326 -5.17 -27.97 5.45
N ALA A 327 -4.04 -28.64 5.55
CA ALA A 327 -3.12 -28.83 4.43
C ALA A 327 -3.79 -29.56 3.24
N TYR A 328 -4.64 -30.55 3.50
CA TYR A 328 -5.43 -31.22 2.47
C TYR A 328 -6.41 -30.24 1.81
N PHE A 329 -7.15 -29.47 2.61
CA PHE A 329 -8.10 -28.45 2.13
C PHE A 329 -7.38 -27.37 1.30
N GLY A 330 -6.30 -26.80 1.85
CA GLY A 330 -5.50 -25.78 1.18
C GLY A 330 -4.98 -26.23 -0.18
N ARG A 331 -4.44 -27.45 -0.29
CA ARG A 331 -4.01 -28.00 -1.59
C ARG A 331 -5.16 -28.10 -2.60
N LYS A 332 -6.38 -28.41 -2.17
CA LYS A 332 -7.55 -28.45 -3.06
C LYS A 332 -7.92 -27.05 -3.54
N VAL A 333 -7.91 -26.07 -2.64
CA VAL A 333 -8.20 -24.67 -2.97
C VAL A 333 -7.13 -24.08 -3.91
N VAL A 334 -5.86 -24.31 -3.63
CA VAL A 334 -4.75 -23.92 -4.52
C VAL A 334 -4.95 -24.49 -5.92
N GLY A 335 -5.30 -25.79 -6.04
CA GLY A 335 -5.60 -26.40 -7.34
C GLY A 335 -6.78 -25.76 -8.07
N VAL A 336 -7.81 -25.30 -7.35
CA VAL A 336 -8.90 -24.51 -7.94
C VAL A 336 -8.38 -23.19 -8.46
N ILE A 337 -7.64 -22.43 -7.65
CA ILE A 337 -7.09 -21.11 -8.01
C ILE A 337 -6.18 -21.22 -9.25
N GLU A 338 -5.27 -22.19 -9.27
CA GLU A 338 -4.37 -22.43 -10.40
C GLU A 338 -5.13 -22.81 -11.69
N SER A 339 -6.21 -23.60 -11.55
CA SER A 339 -7.07 -23.95 -12.70
C SER A 339 -7.77 -22.75 -13.34
N LEU A 340 -7.89 -21.64 -12.60
CA LEU A 340 -8.41 -20.36 -13.07
C LEU A 340 -7.32 -19.44 -13.68
N GLY A 341 -6.09 -19.92 -13.78
CA GLY A 341 -4.95 -19.16 -14.28
C GLY A 341 -4.44 -18.11 -13.30
N LYS A 342 -4.74 -18.25 -12.01
CA LYS A 342 -4.30 -17.36 -10.94
C LYS A 342 -3.26 -18.03 -10.06
N ARG A 343 -2.49 -17.24 -9.32
CA ARG A 343 -1.62 -17.72 -8.24
C ARG A 343 -2.33 -17.55 -6.91
N ALA A 344 -2.25 -18.57 -6.08
CA ALA A 344 -2.73 -18.50 -4.72
C ALA A 344 -1.81 -17.63 -3.87
N LEU A 345 -2.41 -16.83 -3.00
CA LEU A 345 -1.78 -16.09 -1.93
C LEU A 345 -2.46 -16.47 -0.63
N ALA A 346 -1.73 -16.63 0.46
CA ALA A 346 -2.27 -17.10 1.74
C ALA A 346 -1.43 -16.60 2.91
N TRP A 347 -2.02 -16.59 4.10
CA TRP A 347 -1.33 -16.30 5.35
C TRP A 347 -0.28 -17.37 5.68
N ASP A 348 0.64 -17.04 6.57
CA ASP A 348 1.85 -17.84 6.81
C ASP A 348 1.62 -19.16 7.56
N GLU A 349 0.42 -19.43 8.08
CA GLU A 349 -0.01 -20.76 8.55
C GLU A 349 0.13 -21.82 7.45
N GLN A 350 -0.03 -21.41 6.21
CA GLN A 350 0.12 -22.31 5.06
C GLN A 350 1.57 -22.78 4.83
N VAL A 351 2.57 -22.19 5.51
CA VAL A 351 3.94 -22.73 5.58
C VAL A 351 3.96 -23.97 6.49
N ASP A 352 3.34 -23.87 7.67
CA ASP A 352 3.20 -25.01 8.60
C ASP A 352 2.42 -26.15 7.94
N ALA A 353 1.37 -25.84 7.17
CA ALA A 353 0.58 -26.76 6.35
C ALA A 353 1.30 -27.28 5.08
N LYS A 354 2.55 -26.88 4.83
CA LYS A 354 3.37 -27.31 3.68
C LYS A 354 2.67 -27.07 2.33
N ALA A 355 2.10 -25.90 2.15
CA ALA A 355 1.48 -25.49 0.91
C ALA A 355 2.42 -25.65 -0.30
N PRO A 356 1.91 -25.84 -1.53
CA PRO A 356 2.73 -25.83 -2.74
C PRO A 356 3.59 -24.58 -2.86
N LYS A 357 4.82 -24.72 -3.37
CA LYS A 357 5.77 -23.58 -3.50
C LYS A 357 5.34 -22.52 -4.52
N THR A 358 4.27 -22.76 -5.26
CA THR A 358 3.60 -21.80 -6.13
C THR A 358 2.80 -20.74 -5.36
N VAL A 359 2.43 -21.03 -4.09
CA VAL A 359 1.71 -20.10 -3.22
C VAL A 359 2.65 -18.96 -2.80
N VAL A 360 2.14 -17.74 -2.84
CA VAL A 360 2.79 -16.58 -2.23
C VAL A 360 2.36 -16.53 -0.77
N ILE A 361 3.31 -16.45 0.14
CA ILE A 361 3.05 -16.42 1.57
C ILE A 361 3.03 -14.98 2.06
N GLN A 362 1.98 -14.61 2.78
CA GLN A 362 1.89 -13.36 3.51
C GLN A 362 2.20 -13.60 4.98
N TRP A 363 3.37 -13.15 5.42
CA TRP A 363 3.82 -13.33 6.79
C TRP A 363 3.31 -12.21 7.70
N TRP A 364 2.60 -12.57 8.79
CA TRP A 364 2.05 -11.64 9.77
C TRP A 364 2.45 -11.96 11.22
N ARG A 365 2.69 -13.24 11.53
CA ARG A 365 2.95 -13.74 12.89
C ARG A 365 4.36 -13.34 13.36
N ARG A 366 4.46 -12.17 13.97
CA ARG A 366 5.72 -11.60 14.48
C ARG A 366 6.42 -12.49 15.50
N ASP A 367 5.67 -13.26 16.30
CA ASP A 367 6.16 -14.22 17.29
C ASP A 367 6.61 -15.55 16.68
N ARG A 368 6.45 -15.71 15.37
CA ARG A 368 6.90 -16.84 14.56
C ARG A 368 7.91 -16.41 13.47
N PRO A 369 9.06 -15.82 13.87
CA PRO A 369 10.13 -15.50 12.91
C PRO A 369 10.72 -16.75 12.25
N ASP A 370 10.64 -17.89 12.93
CA ASP A 370 11.02 -19.21 12.41
C ASP A 370 10.23 -19.60 11.15
N VAL A 371 8.96 -19.23 11.08
CA VAL A 371 8.10 -19.49 9.91
C VAL A 371 8.55 -18.61 8.72
N LEU A 372 8.86 -17.33 8.95
CA LEU A 372 9.42 -16.45 7.92
C LEU A 372 10.74 -17.00 7.35
N GLU A 373 11.65 -17.41 8.23
CA GLU A 373 12.93 -17.99 7.84
C GLU A 373 12.76 -19.31 7.09
N ALA A 374 11.82 -20.17 7.55
CA ALA A 374 11.47 -21.42 6.87
C ALA A 374 10.89 -21.15 5.48
N ALA A 375 9.96 -20.22 5.35
CA ALA A 375 9.36 -19.86 4.07
C ALA A 375 10.41 -19.35 3.07
N ALA A 376 11.31 -18.46 3.51
CA ALA A 376 12.39 -17.94 2.69
C ALA A 376 13.39 -19.04 2.28
N ARG A 377 13.79 -19.90 3.21
CA ARG A 377 14.70 -21.05 2.97
C ARG A 377 14.08 -22.05 1.99
N ASP A 378 12.79 -22.34 2.16
CA ASP A 378 12.04 -23.30 1.37
C ASP A 378 11.65 -22.78 -0.01
N GLY A 379 11.90 -21.50 -0.30
CA GLY A 379 11.78 -20.92 -1.62
C GLY A 379 10.41 -20.33 -1.96
N TYR A 380 9.58 -20.01 -0.99
CA TYR A 380 8.35 -19.24 -1.23
C TYR A 380 8.66 -17.78 -1.60
N GLU A 381 7.81 -17.16 -2.41
CA GLU A 381 7.74 -15.70 -2.52
C GLU A 381 6.94 -15.14 -1.35
N LEU A 382 7.33 -13.95 -0.86
CA LEU A 382 6.86 -13.42 0.41
C LEU A 382 6.29 -12.01 0.25
N VAL A 383 5.17 -11.75 0.92
CA VAL A 383 4.67 -10.41 1.28
C VAL A 383 4.78 -10.29 2.80
N LEU A 384 5.33 -9.19 3.30
CA LEU A 384 5.56 -9.04 4.74
C LEU A 384 4.58 -8.04 5.34
N SER A 385 3.83 -8.49 6.34
CA SER A 385 2.78 -7.73 7.03
C SER A 385 2.84 -7.94 8.54
N PRO A 386 4.02 -7.82 9.21
CA PRO A 386 4.13 -8.16 10.62
C PRO A 386 3.19 -7.34 11.48
N ALA A 387 2.42 -8.03 12.33
CA ALA A 387 1.35 -7.42 13.12
C ALA A 387 1.83 -6.29 14.05
N ASP A 388 3.07 -6.36 14.53
CA ASP A 388 3.63 -5.34 15.42
C ASP A 388 4.15 -4.06 14.74
N HIS A 389 4.15 -4.01 13.39
CA HIS A 389 4.57 -2.84 12.62
C HIS A 389 3.53 -2.37 11.62
N LEU A 390 2.80 -3.29 11.00
CA LEU A 390 1.96 -3.00 9.83
C LEU A 390 0.46 -3.29 10.03
N TYR A 391 0.00 -3.65 11.23
CA TYR A 391 -1.42 -3.73 11.55
C TYR A 391 -1.91 -2.36 11.98
N PHE A 392 -2.58 -1.66 11.07
CA PHE A 392 -3.02 -0.28 11.27
C PHE A 392 -4.35 -0.15 12.04
N ASP A 393 -4.88 -1.24 12.56
CA ASP A 393 -5.93 -1.27 13.57
C ASP A 393 -5.38 -1.05 15.00
N TYR A 394 -4.07 -1.19 15.22
CA TYR A 394 -3.43 -0.93 16.51
C TYR A 394 -3.26 0.57 16.76
N HIS A 395 -3.36 1.00 18.04
CA HIS A 395 -3.24 2.41 18.41
C HIS A 395 -1.91 3.04 17.97
N GLN A 396 -1.94 4.32 17.61
CA GLN A 396 -0.78 5.06 17.09
C GLN A 396 0.01 5.76 18.20
N GLY A 397 -0.64 6.05 19.34
CA GLY A 397 -0.07 6.71 20.49
C GLY A 397 -0.69 6.19 21.80
N GLU A 398 -0.05 6.47 22.92
CA GLU A 398 -0.56 6.11 24.24
C GLU A 398 -1.93 6.74 24.51
N GLY A 399 -2.89 5.94 24.95
CA GLY A 399 -4.26 6.38 25.23
C GLY A 399 -5.13 6.67 24.00
N GLU A 400 -4.63 6.44 22.79
CA GLU A 400 -5.40 6.55 21.56
C GLU A 400 -6.23 5.27 21.30
N PRO A 401 -7.32 5.38 20.50
CA PRO A 401 -8.09 4.21 20.12
C PRO A 401 -7.31 3.28 19.20
N GLY A 402 -7.65 2.00 19.27
CA GLY A 402 -7.09 0.92 18.48
C GLY A 402 -7.62 -0.41 18.97
N ALA A 403 -7.33 -1.47 18.23
CA ALA A 403 -7.71 -2.82 18.61
C ALA A 403 -7.11 -3.19 19.99
N PRO A 404 -7.91 -3.79 20.90
CA PRO A 404 -7.48 -4.11 22.26
C PRO A 404 -6.63 -5.40 22.33
N TRP A 405 -6.16 -5.91 21.22
CA TRP A 405 -5.44 -7.18 21.16
C TRP A 405 -4.16 -7.15 22.00
N GLU A 406 -3.84 -8.28 22.58
CA GLU A 406 -2.57 -8.45 23.31
C GLU A 406 -1.33 -8.22 22.43
N GLY A 407 -1.49 -8.23 21.13
CA GLY A 407 -0.49 -7.85 20.15
C GLY A 407 0.11 -6.47 20.36
N ASN A 408 -0.61 -5.59 21.04
CA ASN A 408 -0.12 -4.30 21.52
C ASN A 408 1.01 -4.39 22.56
N LYS A 409 1.46 -5.59 22.95
CA LYS A 409 2.60 -5.79 23.86
C LYS A 409 3.90 -5.10 23.40
N GLY A 410 3.98 -4.69 22.12
CA GLY A 410 5.10 -3.91 21.57
C GLY A 410 4.93 -2.38 21.67
N GLY A 411 3.90 -1.88 22.38
CA GLY A 411 3.55 -0.46 22.46
C GLY A 411 2.88 0.07 21.18
N PRO A 412 2.64 1.39 21.10
CA PRO A 412 1.97 2.01 19.97
C PRO A 412 2.66 1.73 18.63
N GLN A 413 1.85 1.54 17.59
CA GLN A 413 2.35 1.47 16.21
C GLN A 413 2.45 2.88 15.63
N SER A 414 3.40 3.64 16.16
CA SER A 414 3.66 5.01 15.74
C SER A 414 4.27 5.06 14.34
N ILE A 415 4.23 6.25 13.73
CA ILE A 415 4.94 6.55 12.47
C ILE A 415 6.43 6.21 12.59
N ALA A 416 7.05 6.56 13.73
CA ALA A 416 8.45 6.27 14.04
C ALA A 416 8.75 4.77 13.99
N LYS A 417 7.87 3.96 14.61
CA LYS A 417 8.01 2.50 14.63
C LYS A 417 7.91 1.90 13.23
N VAL A 418 6.94 2.34 12.42
CA VAL A 418 6.82 1.91 11.02
C VAL A 418 8.05 2.32 10.22
N LEU A 419 8.48 3.58 10.35
CA LEU A 419 9.62 4.13 9.61
C LEU A 419 10.96 3.43 9.94
N ALA A 420 11.14 3.06 11.21
CA ALA A 420 12.37 2.42 11.70
C ALA A 420 12.49 0.96 11.25
N TRP A 421 11.38 0.31 10.89
CA TRP A 421 11.39 -1.10 10.53
C TRP A 421 12.14 -1.36 9.21
N GLU A 422 13.03 -2.36 9.25
CA GLU A 422 13.70 -2.88 8.05
C GLU A 422 13.02 -4.19 7.62
N PRO A 423 12.34 -4.19 6.46
CA PRO A 423 11.53 -5.34 6.05
C PRO A 423 12.30 -6.63 5.81
N VAL A 424 13.48 -6.55 5.21
CA VAL A 424 14.27 -7.72 4.86
C VAL A 424 15.29 -8.00 5.94
N PRO A 425 15.21 -9.14 6.66
CA PRO A 425 16.19 -9.50 7.68
C PRO A 425 17.62 -9.52 7.14
N ASP A 426 18.59 -9.08 7.96
CA ASP A 426 20.01 -9.13 7.62
C ASP A 426 20.54 -10.57 7.47
N SER A 427 19.83 -11.56 8.04
CA SER A 427 20.13 -12.98 7.93
C SER A 427 19.79 -13.58 6.55
N PHE A 428 19.01 -12.88 5.73
CA PHE A 428 18.60 -13.40 4.42
C PHE A 428 19.73 -13.35 3.41
N THR A 429 19.92 -14.44 2.67
CA THR A 429 20.80 -14.45 1.49
C THR A 429 20.25 -13.53 0.39
N PRO A 430 21.06 -13.15 -0.62
CA PRO A 430 20.56 -12.40 -1.77
C PRO A 430 19.37 -13.09 -2.48
N GLU A 431 19.40 -14.42 -2.60
CA GLU A 431 18.33 -15.21 -3.22
C GLU A 431 17.05 -15.19 -2.39
N GLN A 432 17.15 -15.27 -1.06
CA GLN A 432 16.01 -15.15 -0.15
C GLN A 432 15.45 -13.72 -0.19
N SER A 433 16.31 -12.72 -0.15
CA SER A 433 15.92 -11.31 -0.25
C SER A 433 15.16 -11.00 -1.56
N ALA A 434 15.60 -11.60 -2.68
CA ALA A 434 14.95 -11.44 -3.98
C ALA A 434 13.53 -12.07 -4.03
N ARG A 435 13.20 -12.99 -3.11
CA ARG A 435 11.86 -13.58 -2.99
C ARG A 435 10.88 -12.71 -2.22
N VAL A 436 11.34 -11.70 -1.50
CA VAL A 436 10.46 -10.72 -0.85
C VAL A 436 9.88 -9.81 -1.92
N LEU A 437 8.59 -10.00 -2.25
CA LEU A 437 7.86 -9.17 -3.20
C LEU A 437 7.73 -7.75 -2.67
N GLY A 438 7.50 -7.62 -1.37
CA GLY A 438 7.36 -6.34 -0.69
C GLY A 438 6.60 -6.43 0.62
N ILE A 439 5.95 -5.32 0.95
CA ILE A 439 5.29 -5.12 2.23
C ILE A 439 3.85 -4.64 2.05
N GLU A 440 3.00 -4.98 3.02
CA GLU A 440 1.59 -4.57 3.01
C GLU A 440 1.13 -4.24 4.43
N ALA A 441 0.52 -3.06 4.62
CA ALA A 441 -0.19 -2.77 5.86
C ALA A 441 -1.59 -3.37 5.84
N CYS A 442 -2.08 -3.76 7.02
CA CYS A 442 -3.41 -4.31 7.20
C CYS A 442 -4.25 -3.37 8.07
N ALA A 443 -5.37 -2.91 7.56
CA ALA A 443 -6.37 -2.13 8.29
C ALA A 443 -7.58 -3.03 8.59
N TRP A 444 -7.45 -3.83 9.66
CA TRP A 444 -8.53 -4.64 10.20
C TRP A 444 -9.58 -3.75 10.85
N THR A 445 -10.85 -4.13 10.76
CA THR A 445 -11.92 -3.19 11.10
C THR A 445 -12.90 -3.68 12.15
N GLU A 446 -12.55 -4.68 12.95
CA GLU A 446 -13.39 -5.16 14.05
C GLU A 446 -13.83 -4.02 14.98
N PHE A 447 -12.96 -3.05 15.22
CA PHE A 447 -13.16 -1.90 16.10
C PHE A 447 -13.19 -0.55 15.35
N ILE A 448 -13.13 -0.58 14.01
CA ILE A 448 -13.14 0.63 13.18
C ILE A 448 -14.49 0.73 12.46
N GLU A 449 -15.42 1.47 13.05
CA GLU A 449 -16.82 1.51 12.61
C GLU A 449 -17.12 2.58 11.56
N THR A 450 -16.28 3.62 11.43
CA THR A 450 -16.57 4.78 10.57
C THR A 450 -15.46 5.07 9.57
N GLU A 451 -15.81 5.68 8.42
CA GLU A 451 -14.84 6.14 7.42
C GLU A 451 -13.81 7.10 8.03
N ARG A 452 -14.24 8.01 8.91
CA ARG A 452 -13.33 8.96 9.58
C ARG A 452 -12.33 8.26 10.49
N TYR A 453 -12.77 7.20 11.18
CA TYR A 453 -11.88 6.42 12.03
C TYR A 453 -10.91 5.59 11.18
N LEU A 454 -11.38 4.98 10.10
CA LEU A 454 -10.51 4.27 9.15
C LEU A 454 -9.42 5.20 8.60
N GLN A 455 -9.77 6.40 8.17
CA GLN A 455 -8.83 7.40 7.66
C GLN A 455 -7.79 7.79 8.72
N PHE A 456 -8.21 7.99 9.97
CA PHE A 456 -7.29 8.29 11.08
C PHE A 456 -6.31 7.14 11.32
N MET A 457 -6.78 5.91 11.30
CA MET A 457 -5.94 4.74 11.54
C MET A 457 -4.95 4.49 10.41
N ILE A 458 -5.32 4.78 9.17
CA ILE A 458 -4.45 4.63 8.00
C ILE A 458 -3.45 5.80 7.89
N PHE A 459 -3.94 7.05 8.02
CA PHE A 459 -3.13 8.23 7.77
C PHE A 459 -2.66 8.93 9.06
N PRO A 460 -1.39 9.33 9.16
CA PRO A 460 -0.39 9.33 8.09
C PRO A 460 0.56 8.11 8.06
N ARG A 461 0.32 7.02 8.83
CA ARG A 461 1.20 5.84 8.88
C ARG A 461 1.46 5.22 7.50
N LEU A 462 0.46 5.28 6.61
CA LEU A 462 0.59 4.81 5.23
C LEU A 462 1.72 5.52 4.46
N LEU A 463 2.02 6.78 4.81
CA LEU A 463 3.10 7.54 4.19
C LEU A 463 4.47 7.02 4.67
N ALA A 464 4.59 6.60 5.92
CA ALA A 464 5.80 5.94 6.42
C ALA A 464 6.01 4.58 5.76
N LEU A 465 4.93 3.79 5.57
CA LEU A 465 4.99 2.55 4.80
C LEU A 465 5.43 2.82 3.36
N ALA A 466 4.87 3.82 2.69
CA ALA A 466 5.27 4.20 1.33
C ALA A 466 6.77 4.55 1.25
N GLU A 467 7.29 5.28 2.24
CA GLU A 467 8.71 5.62 2.34
C GLU A 467 9.60 4.37 2.42
N ILE A 468 9.31 3.43 3.32
CA ILE A 468 10.13 2.22 3.50
C ILE A 468 9.96 1.21 2.37
N ALA A 469 8.80 1.19 1.72
CA ALA A 469 8.53 0.31 0.57
C ALA A 469 9.21 0.79 -0.72
N TRP A 470 9.46 2.09 -0.82
CA TRP A 470 10.03 2.72 -2.02
C TRP A 470 11.53 2.89 -1.96
N ARG A 471 12.06 3.42 -0.83
CA ARG A 471 13.49 3.73 -0.67
C ARG A 471 14.38 2.49 -0.68
N PRO A 472 15.60 2.58 -1.21
CA PRO A 472 16.66 1.60 -0.93
C PRO A 472 16.88 1.42 0.57
N LYS A 473 17.38 0.24 0.98
CA LYS A 473 17.80 -0.03 2.36
C LYS A 473 18.81 1.02 2.82
N GLY A 474 18.64 1.54 4.02
CA GLY A 474 19.55 2.51 4.62
C GLY A 474 18.93 3.22 5.82
N PRO A 475 19.70 4.06 6.51
CA PRO A 475 19.23 4.80 7.68
C PRO A 475 18.09 5.74 7.32
N ARG A 476 17.12 5.87 8.22
CA ARG A 476 15.97 6.77 8.11
C ARG A 476 15.95 7.66 9.34
N ASP A 477 15.94 8.97 9.10
CA ASP A 477 15.88 9.98 10.15
C ASP A 477 14.42 10.36 10.38
N GLU A 478 13.91 10.10 11.58
CA GLU A 478 12.53 10.39 11.97
C GLU A 478 12.24 11.91 11.95
N ALA A 479 13.17 12.74 12.42
CA ALA A 479 12.98 14.19 12.46
C ALA A 479 12.94 14.78 11.06
N GLU A 480 13.79 14.28 10.16
CA GLU A 480 13.78 14.65 8.75
C GLU A 480 12.47 14.23 8.07
N PHE A 481 12.04 12.98 8.29
CA PHE A 481 10.77 12.48 7.76
C PHE A 481 9.58 13.29 8.29
N SER A 482 9.52 13.58 9.58
CA SER A 482 8.46 14.36 10.21
C SER A 482 8.39 15.78 9.61
N THR A 483 9.52 16.40 9.32
CA THR A 483 9.58 17.70 8.65
C THR A 483 8.97 17.66 7.25
N ARG A 484 9.22 16.58 6.48
CA ARG A 484 8.60 16.37 5.17
C ARG A 484 7.12 16.01 5.27
N LEU A 485 6.73 15.30 6.32
CA LEU A 485 5.38 14.79 6.53
C LEU A 485 4.35 15.88 6.79
N GLU A 486 4.71 16.94 7.53
CA GLU A 486 3.77 17.98 7.97
C GLU A 486 2.94 18.59 6.82
N PRO A 487 3.53 19.07 5.71
CA PRO A 487 2.73 19.60 4.60
C PRO A 487 1.83 18.55 3.94
N HIS A 488 2.15 17.25 4.04
CA HIS A 488 1.30 16.20 3.52
C HIS A 488 0.08 15.95 4.41
N ILE A 489 0.23 16.01 5.74
CA ILE A 489 -0.90 15.95 6.67
C ILE A 489 -1.87 17.09 6.38
N GLU A 490 -1.37 18.33 6.22
CA GLU A 490 -2.20 19.48 5.86
C GLU A 490 -2.92 19.29 4.52
N ALA A 491 -2.22 18.75 3.51
CA ALA A 491 -2.81 18.46 2.20
C ALA A 491 -3.90 17.39 2.26
N LEU A 492 -3.72 16.34 3.06
CA LEU A 492 -4.73 15.30 3.30
C LEU A 492 -5.97 15.90 3.96
N ARG A 493 -5.79 16.68 5.02
CA ARG A 493 -6.90 17.34 5.74
C ARG A 493 -7.62 18.36 4.87
N ALA A 494 -6.92 19.10 4.01
CA ALA A 494 -7.52 20.01 3.04
C ALA A 494 -8.41 19.30 2.00
N LYS A 495 -8.18 18.01 1.76
CA LYS A 495 -9.04 17.14 0.93
C LYS A 495 -10.20 16.51 1.72
N GLY A 496 -10.34 16.79 3.01
CA GLY A 496 -11.36 16.23 3.89
C GLY A 496 -11.01 14.84 4.44
N ILE A 497 -9.77 14.39 4.31
CA ILE A 497 -9.28 13.13 4.90
C ILE A 497 -8.91 13.38 6.37
N ASN A 498 -9.43 12.56 7.26
CA ASN A 498 -9.16 12.65 8.69
C ASN A 498 -7.78 12.09 9.06
N ALA A 499 -6.71 12.69 8.55
CA ALA A 499 -5.35 12.30 8.90
C ALA A 499 -5.00 12.75 10.32
N ARG A 500 -4.40 11.84 11.12
CA ARG A 500 -3.96 12.10 12.50
C ARG A 500 -2.92 13.23 12.54
N ARG A 501 -3.12 14.16 13.48
CA ARG A 501 -2.15 15.19 13.87
C ARG A 501 -1.61 14.87 15.25
N GLY A 502 -0.35 14.73 15.48
CA GLY A 502 0.38 14.61 16.76
C GLY A 502 -0.43 14.23 18.01
N GLU A 503 -1.24 15.11 18.55
CA GLU A 503 -2.04 14.86 19.75
C GLU A 503 -3.45 14.36 19.43
N TRP A 504 -3.94 13.44 20.25
CA TRP A 504 -5.27 12.85 20.17
C TRP A 504 -6.33 13.83 20.69
N ASP A 505 -7.34 14.12 19.87
CA ASP A 505 -8.56 14.79 20.30
C ASP A 505 -9.75 13.82 20.19
N ALA A 506 -10.25 13.38 21.35
CA ALA A 506 -11.36 12.41 21.44
C ALA A 506 -12.64 12.89 20.73
N TYR A 507 -12.84 14.18 20.55
CA TYR A 507 -14.04 14.74 19.90
C TYR A 507 -14.02 14.60 18.37
N GLU A 508 -12.87 14.42 17.73
CA GLU A 508 -12.80 14.27 16.27
C GLU A 508 -13.36 12.93 15.74
N PHE A 509 -13.66 11.96 16.60
CA PHE A 509 -14.03 10.59 16.22
C PHE A 509 -15.49 10.22 16.43
N ILE A 510 -16.16 10.86 17.40
CA ILE A 510 -17.48 10.48 17.89
C ILE A 510 -18.60 11.22 17.17
N THR A 511 -18.32 12.33 16.52
CA THR A 511 -19.31 13.11 15.78
C THR A 511 -19.13 12.97 14.28
N ASN A 512 -20.16 12.43 13.63
CA ASN A 512 -20.30 12.30 12.16
C ASN A 512 -20.03 13.57 11.38
#